data_99e2ac21c4905e49d33addd398fc089e
#
_entry.id   99e2ac21c4905e49d33addd398fc089e
#
_cell.length_a   1.000
_cell.length_b   1.000
_cell.length_c   1.000
_cell.angle_alpha   90.00
_cell.angle_beta   90.00
_cell.angle_gamma   90.00
#
_symmetry.space_group_name_H-M   'P 1'
#
loop_
_entity.id
_entity.type
_entity.pdbx_description
1 polymer ?
#
loop_
_entity_poly.entity_id
_entity_poly.type
_entity_poly.pdbx_seq_one_letter_code
_entity_poly.pdbx_strand_id
1 'polypeptide(L)'
;MLVPYSWFQILWYFYIYGFLGWCSEVAFAAIAHGKFVNRGFVNGPICSIYGFGVMSVLLVLGPLKSSLWLLFGGSVLFTSVIEYFTGWVLEKVFHDKWWDYSKRPLNIKGYVCLEFSVLWGIACVFVVDVFQPLVAKVVDLIPKKLGWVLLGTFSALWIADNIITAMEIRKLPKKLHALQAIEDSLTAISDEIGEEIYIRASNAKDRGMEVYTDAKEKGAQIAEKRAENSLMRRSELLARRSELLQRREELLGQRNIVHERIAQAFPALREGKTNGPAFTRVHEHAQRRKQLAKALKAKARELKNKAKDRS
;
A
#
# COMPACT_ATOMS: atom_id res chain seq x y z
N MET A 1 38.80 15.22 13.46
CA MET A 1 37.33 15.41 13.40
C MET A 1 36.79 14.41 12.36
N LEU A 2 36.02 13.43 12.81
CA LEU A 2 35.53 12.33 11.97
C LEU A 2 34.39 12.71 11.03
N VAL A 3 33.78 13.89 11.14
CA VAL A 3 32.65 14.32 10.33
C VAL A 3 32.99 15.68 9.69
N PRO A 4 33.08 15.76 8.34
CA PRO A 4 33.45 16.99 7.62
C PRO A 4 32.33 18.04 7.58
N TYR A 5 31.13 17.72 8.10
CA TYR A 5 29.94 18.56 8.04
C TYR A 5 29.44 18.95 9.43
N SER A 6 28.95 20.18 9.57
CA SER A 6 28.27 20.63 10.79
C SER A 6 26.88 20.00 10.91
N TRP A 7 26.33 19.90 12.13
CA TRP A 7 24.95 19.42 12.35
C TRP A 7 23.91 20.20 11.55
N PHE A 8 24.13 21.49 11.37
CA PHE A 8 23.28 22.33 10.53
C PHE A 8 23.25 21.85 9.08
N GLN A 9 24.41 21.57 8.49
CA GLN A 9 24.52 21.06 7.12
C GLN A 9 23.92 19.65 7.00
N ILE A 10 24.23 18.78 7.95
CA ILE A 10 23.71 17.39 7.98
C ILE A 10 22.18 17.38 7.94
N LEU A 11 21.52 18.15 8.80
CA LEU A 11 20.07 18.21 8.84
C LEU A 11 19.48 18.82 7.56
N TRP A 12 20.08 19.88 7.02
CA TRP A 12 19.63 20.44 5.75
C TRP A 12 19.79 19.45 4.59
N TYR A 13 20.90 18.71 4.52
CA TYR A 13 21.11 17.69 3.50
C TYR A 13 20.04 16.60 3.61
N PHE A 14 19.70 16.16 4.82
CA PHE A 14 18.61 15.21 5.02
C PHE A 14 17.28 15.69 4.39
N TYR A 15 16.87 16.92 4.68
CA TYR A 15 15.61 17.45 4.14
C TYR A 15 15.67 17.69 2.64
N ILE A 16 16.75 18.24 2.12
CA ILE A 16 16.91 18.52 0.70
C ILE A 16 16.92 17.21 -0.10
N TYR A 17 17.73 16.24 0.29
CA TYR A 17 17.79 14.95 -0.42
C TYR A 17 16.55 14.10 -0.18
N GLY A 18 15.92 14.17 0.97
CA GLY A 18 14.62 13.56 1.21
C GLY A 18 13.52 14.11 0.29
N PHE A 19 13.52 15.42 0.06
CA PHE A 19 12.60 16.08 -0.87
C PHE A 19 12.93 15.75 -2.32
N LEU A 20 14.18 15.81 -2.75
CA LEU A 20 14.60 15.46 -4.11
C LEU A 20 14.32 13.98 -4.41
N GLY A 21 14.55 13.08 -3.45
CA GLY A 21 14.19 11.67 -3.55
C GLY A 21 12.68 11.46 -3.69
N TRP A 22 11.88 12.23 -2.95
CA TRP A 22 10.43 12.21 -3.13
C TRP A 22 10.01 12.70 -4.52
N CYS A 23 10.60 13.76 -5.04
CA CYS A 23 10.35 14.25 -6.39
C CYS A 23 10.67 13.18 -7.44
N SER A 24 11.80 12.47 -7.30
CA SER A 24 12.19 11.40 -8.24
C SER A 24 11.21 10.24 -8.22
N GLU A 25 10.74 9.82 -7.05
CA GLU A 25 9.73 8.75 -6.91
C GLU A 25 8.37 9.14 -7.51
N VAL A 26 7.95 10.39 -7.30
CA VAL A 26 6.70 10.91 -7.89
C VAL A 26 6.82 11.01 -9.41
N ALA A 27 7.96 11.49 -9.92
CA ALA A 27 8.23 11.56 -11.35
C ALA A 27 8.23 10.16 -11.99
N PHE A 28 8.93 9.20 -11.37
CA PHE A 28 8.93 7.81 -11.81
C PHE A 28 7.50 7.24 -11.85
N ALA A 29 6.71 7.43 -10.78
CA ALA A 29 5.34 6.95 -10.73
C ALA A 29 4.44 7.63 -11.78
N ALA A 30 4.65 8.92 -12.04
CA ALA A 30 3.91 9.65 -13.06
C ALA A 30 4.20 9.12 -14.47
N ILE A 31 5.46 8.82 -14.78
CA ILE A 31 5.87 8.24 -16.08
C ILE A 31 5.34 6.81 -16.20
N ALA A 32 5.51 5.97 -15.17
CA ALA A 32 5.12 4.56 -15.23
C ALA A 32 3.60 4.33 -15.20
N HIS A 33 2.83 5.19 -14.53
CA HIS A 33 1.40 4.95 -14.29
C HIS A 33 0.49 6.07 -14.81
N GLY A 34 1.03 7.13 -15.43
CA GLY A 34 0.27 8.26 -15.96
C GLY A 34 -0.47 9.08 -14.89
N LYS A 35 -0.08 9.01 -13.62
CA LYS A 35 -0.76 9.70 -12.52
C LYS A 35 0.17 10.01 -11.36
N PHE A 36 -0.17 11.09 -10.63
CA PHE A 36 0.52 11.43 -9.39
C PHE A 36 0.27 10.37 -8.32
N VAL A 37 1.36 9.82 -7.75
CA VAL A 37 1.35 8.89 -6.62
C VAL A 37 2.42 9.33 -5.63
N ASN A 38 2.03 9.66 -4.39
CA ASN A 38 3.00 9.87 -3.33
C ASN A 38 3.55 8.50 -2.86
N ARG A 39 4.79 8.19 -3.26
CA ARG A 39 5.49 6.94 -2.90
C ARG A 39 6.34 7.05 -1.65
N GLY A 40 6.36 8.19 -1.00
CA GLY A 40 7.02 8.35 0.31
C GLY A 40 6.34 7.50 1.40
N PHE A 41 7.09 7.11 2.42
CA PHE A 41 6.52 6.45 3.61
C PHE A 41 5.57 7.39 4.35
N VAL A 42 5.94 8.64 4.53
CA VAL A 42 5.15 9.69 5.19
C VAL A 42 4.17 10.38 4.24
N ASN A 43 3.20 11.13 4.77
CA ASN A 43 2.22 11.87 3.96
C ASN A 43 2.84 13.10 3.29
N GLY A 44 3.81 13.73 3.93
CA GLY A 44 4.53 14.89 3.41
C GLY A 44 5.44 14.56 2.23
N PRO A 45 5.96 15.61 1.55
CA PRO A 45 6.80 15.48 0.37
C PRO A 45 8.26 15.14 0.75
N ILE A 46 8.47 14.09 1.51
CA ILE A 46 9.80 13.63 1.96
C ILE A 46 9.88 12.12 1.85
N CYS A 47 10.90 11.63 1.19
CA CYS A 47 11.28 10.24 1.18
C CYS A 47 12.52 10.03 2.07
N SER A 48 12.29 9.68 3.33
CA SER A 48 13.32 9.64 4.37
C SER A 48 14.49 8.72 4.04
N ILE A 49 14.24 7.62 3.30
CA ILE A 49 15.30 6.68 2.90
C ILE A 49 16.36 7.35 2.02
N TYR A 50 15.96 8.29 1.16
CA TYR A 50 16.90 9.06 0.33
C TYR A 50 17.71 10.04 1.18
N GLY A 51 17.06 10.73 2.13
CA GLY A 51 17.75 11.62 3.05
C GLY A 51 18.80 10.88 3.88
N PHE A 52 18.41 9.80 4.55
CA PHE A 52 19.35 8.96 5.32
C PHE A 52 20.40 8.29 4.43
N GLY A 53 20.00 7.76 3.27
CA GLY A 53 20.89 7.09 2.33
C GLY A 53 21.99 8.01 1.85
N VAL A 54 21.65 9.19 1.31
CA VAL A 54 22.64 10.16 0.82
C VAL A 54 23.53 10.66 1.96
N MET A 55 22.97 10.98 3.13
CA MET A 55 23.79 11.37 4.28
C MET A 55 24.78 10.29 4.66
N SER A 56 24.35 9.04 4.73
CA SER A 56 25.22 7.91 5.05
C SER A 56 26.33 7.76 4.00
N VAL A 57 26.00 7.90 2.71
CA VAL A 57 26.98 7.90 1.61
C VAL A 57 27.99 9.06 1.78
N LEU A 58 27.53 10.27 2.04
CA LEU A 58 28.40 11.44 2.24
C LEU A 58 29.35 11.27 3.43
N LEU A 59 28.87 10.69 4.52
CA LEU A 59 29.67 10.49 5.73
C LEU A 59 30.66 9.34 5.61
N VAL A 60 30.25 8.21 4.99
CA VAL A 60 31.05 6.99 4.91
C VAL A 60 31.96 7.00 3.68
N LEU A 61 31.44 7.42 2.54
CA LEU A 61 32.15 7.35 1.26
C LEU A 61 32.74 8.70 0.81
N GLY A 62 32.39 9.80 1.47
CA GLY A 62 32.95 11.10 1.18
C GLY A 62 34.50 11.15 1.14
N PRO A 63 35.21 10.45 2.04
CA PRO A 63 36.67 10.31 1.96
C PRO A 63 37.19 9.62 0.71
N LEU A 64 36.38 8.81 0.05
CA LEU A 64 36.72 8.03 -1.16
C LEU A 64 36.50 8.82 -2.47
N LYS A 65 35.94 10.04 -2.39
CA LYS A 65 35.65 10.85 -3.59
C LYS A 65 36.88 11.19 -4.46
N SER A 66 38.07 11.04 -3.92
CA SER A 66 39.31 11.24 -4.69
C SER A 66 39.55 10.18 -5.77
N SER A 67 38.86 9.01 -5.67
CA SER A 67 38.92 7.94 -6.65
C SER A 67 37.49 7.56 -7.08
N LEU A 68 37.16 7.83 -8.33
CA LEU A 68 35.87 7.53 -8.92
C LEU A 68 35.49 6.03 -8.77
N TRP A 69 36.47 5.15 -8.98
CA TRP A 69 36.26 3.70 -8.89
C TRP A 69 35.98 3.22 -7.46
N LEU A 70 36.69 3.79 -6.48
CA LEU A 70 36.45 3.48 -5.06
C LEU A 70 35.10 4.04 -4.60
N LEU A 71 34.75 5.26 -5.02
CA LEU A 71 33.45 5.85 -4.73
C LEU A 71 32.32 5.03 -5.34
N PHE A 72 32.44 4.65 -6.62
CA PHE A 72 31.44 3.82 -7.30
C PHE A 72 31.29 2.45 -6.64
N GLY A 73 32.38 1.69 -6.50
CA GLY A 73 32.33 0.34 -5.91
C GLY A 73 31.85 0.37 -4.46
N GLY A 74 32.32 1.34 -3.68
CA GLY A 74 31.85 1.58 -2.31
C GLY A 74 30.35 1.91 -2.27
N SER A 75 29.86 2.73 -3.21
CA SER A 75 28.45 3.09 -3.31
C SER A 75 27.58 1.87 -3.67
N VAL A 76 27.98 1.04 -4.64
CA VAL A 76 27.27 -0.19 -5.00
C VAL A 76 27.10 -1.10 -3.78
N LEU A 77 28.21 -1.35 -3.06
CA LEU A 77 28.18 -2.21 -1.87
C LEU A 77 27.33 -1.61 -0.75
N PHE A 78 27.56 -0.35 -0.42
CA PHE A 78 26.94 0.32 0.70
C PHE A 78 25.42 0.49 0.51
N THR A 79 24.99 0.91 -0.68
CA THR A 79 23.55 1.04 -0.97
C THR A 79 22.86 -0.31 -0.99
N SER A 80 23.51 -1.35 -1.53
CA SER A 80 22.98 -2.72 -1.52
C SER A 80 22.76 -3.24 -0.09
N VAL A 81 23.69 -2.96 0.83
CA VAL A 81 23.53 -3.34 2.24
C VAL A 81 22.35 -2.60 2.88
N ILE A 82 22.23 -1.29 2.65
CA ILE A 82 21.09 -0.50 3.16
C ILE A 82 19.76 -1.01 2.59
N GLU A 83 19.70 -1.25 1.28
CA GLU A 83 18.49 -1.72 0.60
C GLU A 83 18.09 -3.11 1.10
N TYR A 84 19.05 -4.03 1.23
CA TYR A 84 18.81 -5.37 1.76
C TYR A 84 18.27 -5.32 3.19
N PHE A 85 18.95 -4.56 4.07
CA PHE A 85 18.55 -4.45 5.48
C PHE A 85 17.16 -3.79 5.61
N THR A 86 16.90 -2.73 4.86
CA THR A 86 15.60 -2.05 4.87
C THR A 86 14.48 -2.99 4.39
N GLY A 87 14.68 -3.71 3.29
CA GLY A 87 13.71 -4.69 2.78
C GLY A 87 13.44 -5.81 3.78
N TRP A 88 14.50 -6.34 4.42
CA TRP A 88 14.37 -7.37 5.44
C TRP A 88 13.61 -6.88 6.69
N VAL A 89 13.91 -5.67 7.19
CA VAL A 89 13.21 -5.09 8.33
C VAL A 89 11.74 -4.86 8.02
N LEU A 90 11.44 -4.28 6.85
CA LEU A 90 10.06 -4.02 6.44
C LEU A 90 9.25 -5.32 6.30
N GLU A 91 9.83 -6.38 5.73
CA GLU A 91 9.16 -7.68 5.66
C GLU A 91 8.93 -8.29 7.05
N LYS A 92 9.88 -8.15 7.98
CA LYS A 92 9.71 -8.61 9.37
C LYS A 92 8.60 -7.87 10.11
N VAL A 93 8.48 -6.56 9.88
CA VAL A 93 7.49 -5.70 10.56
C VAL A 93 6.09 -5.84 9.95
N PHE A 94 6.01 -5.92 8.62
CA PHE A 94 4.74 -5.88 7.89
C PHE A 94 4.31 -7.23 7.33
N HIS A 95 5.15 -8.28 7.44
CA HIS A 95 4.92 -9.64 6.96
C HIS A 95 4.70 -9.76 5.44
N ASP A 96 4.99 -8.70 4.69
CA ASP A 96 4.92 -8.64 3.23
C ASP A 96 6.05 -7.76 2.69
N LYS A 97 6.51 -8.07 1.46
CA LYS A 97 7.56 -7.29 0.79
C LYS A 97 7.00 -6.00 0.21
N TRP A 98 7.67 -4.90 0.45
CA TRP A 98 7.34 -3.58 -0.12
C TRP A 98 7.79 -3.46 -1.57
N TRP A 99 8.88 -4.15 -1.93
CA TRP A 99 9.34 -4.41 -3.29
C TRP A 99 9.84 -5.84 -3.38
N ASP A 100 9.88 -6.41 -4.58
CA ASP A 100 10.35 -7.78 -4.79
C ASP A 100 11.07 -7.91 -6.12
N TYR A 101 12.40 -8.12 -6.03
CA TYR A 101 13.27 -8.36 -7.17
C TYR A 101 13.49 -9.85 -7.46
N SER A 102 12.71 -10.77 -6.89
CA SER A 102 12.91 -12.21 -7.06
C SER A 102 12.90 -12.67 -8.53
N LYS A 103 12.23 -11.90 -9.40
CA LYS A 103 12.20 -12.16 -10.85
C LYS A 103 13.39 -11.56 -11.62
N ARG A 104 14.26 -10.77 -10.95
CA ARG A 104 15.43 -10.16 -11.59
C ARG A 104 16.65 -11.04 -11.44
N PRO A 105 17.57 -11.04 -12.44
CA PRO A 105 18.82 -11.81 -12.35
C PRO A 105 19.70 -11.29 -11.23
N LEU A 106 20.51 -12.17 -10.65
CA LEU A 106 21.47 -11.87 -9.59
C LEU A 106 20.84 -11.11 -8.41
N ASN A 107 19.62 -11.54 -8.01
CA ASN A 107 18.99 -11.01 -6.81
C ASN A 107 19.40 -11.80 -5.56
N ILE A 108 19.34 -11.14 -4.40
CA ILE A 108 19.55 -11.74 -3.09
C ILE A 108 18.23 -11.69 -2.34
N LYS A 109 17.55 -12.84 -2.24
CA LYS A 109 16.24 -13.01 -1.57
C LYS A 109 15.14 -12.03 -2.03
N GLY A 110 15.30 -11.41 -3.22
CA GLY A 110 14.38 -10.42 -3.75
C GLY A 110 14.49 -9.02 -3.11
N TYR A 111 15.38 -8.81 -2.13
CA TYR A 111 15.56 -7.50 -1.51
C TYR A 111 16.46 -6.57 -2.33
N VAL A 112 17.49 -7.12 -2.98
CA VAL A 112 18.43 -6.40 -3.85
C VAL A 112 18.67 -7.19 -5.12
N CYS A 113 19.05 -6.52 -6.20
CA CYS A 113 19.57 -7.15 -7.41
C CYS A 113 20.68 -6.31 -8.04
N LEU A 114 21.56 -6.96 -8.80
CA LEU A 114 22.75 -6.32 -9.36
C LEU A 114 22.40 -5.09 -10.23
N GLU A 115 21.35 -5.16 -11.03
CA GLU A 115 20.90 -4.07 -11.90
C GLU A 115 20.64 -2.78 -11.11
N PHE A 116 19.85 -2.86 -10.03
CA PHE A 116 19.55 -1.71 -9.19
C PHE A 116 20.75 -1.32 -8.32
N SER A 117 21.56 -2.26 -7.85
CA SER A 117 22.78 -1.93 -7.11
C SER A 117 23.75 -1.09 -7.93
N VAL A 118 23.95 -1.43 -9.20
CA VAL A 118 24.77 -0.64 -10.13
C VAL A 118 24.14 0.74 -10.39
N LEU A 119 22.83 0.80 -10.60
CA LEU A 119 22.10 2.04 -10.80
C LEU A 119 22.27 2.98 -9.61
N TRP A 120 22.10 2.46 -8.39
CA TRP A 120 22.33 3.23 -7.16
C TRP A 120 23.79 3.67 -7.00
N GLY A 121 24.74 2.82 -7.41
CA GLY A 121 26.17 3.20 -7.44
C GLY A 121 26.42 4.41 -8.33
N ILE A 122 25.88 4.43 -9.55
CA ILE A 122 25.97 5.55 -10.50
C ILE A 122 25.28 6.79 -9.90
N ALA A 123 24.09 6.63 -9.35
CA ALA A 123 23.36 7.73 -8.74
C ALA A 123 24.12 8.36 -7.57
N CYS A 124 24.76 7.56 -6.73
CA CYS A 124 25.56 8.06 -5.62
C CYS A 124 26.80 8.86 -6.09
N VAL A 125 27.52 8.37 -7.11
CA VAL A 125 28.63 9.12 -7.71
C VAL A 125 28.14 10.48 -8.21
N PHE A 126 27.04 10.50 -8.94
CA PHE A 126 26.46 11.73 -9.46
C PHE A 126 26.01 12.67 -8.33
N VAL A 127 25.42 12.14 -7.28
CA VAL A 127 25.04 12.93 -6.10
C VAL A 127 26.26 13.52 -5.41
N VAL A 128 27.31 12.73 -5.16
CA VAL A 128 28.50 13.18 -4.41
C VAL A 128 29.33 14.22 -5.20
N ASP A 129 29.52 13.98 -6.50
CA ASP A 129 30.42 14.80 -7.32
C ASP A 129 29.72 16.02 -7.96
N VAL A 130 28.42 15.91 -8.26
CA VAL A 130 27.69 16.97 -8.98
C VAL A 130 26.70 17.70 -8.08
N PHE A 131 25.78 16.94 -7.44
CA PHE A 131 24.71 17.57 -6.67
C PHE A 131 25.19 18.11 -5.33
N GLN A 132 26.04 17.39 -4.61
CA GLN A 132 26.48 17.80 -3.28
C GLN A 132 27.19 19.16 -3.25
N PRO A 133 28.10 19.50 -4.18
CA PRO A 133 28.68 20.83 -4.23
C PRO A 133 27.67 21.97 -4.43
N LEU A 134 26.62 21.72 -5.22
CA LEU A 134 25.53 22.67 -5.45
C LEU A 134 24.66 22.83 -4.20
N VAL A 135 24.26 21.71 -3.60
CA VAL A 135 23.44 21.68 -2.37
C VAL A 135 24.20 22.34 -1.22
N ALA A 136 25.50 22.10 -1.09
CA ALA A 136 26.32 22.73 -0.08
C ALA A 136 26.32 24.27 -0.20
N LYS A 137 26.50 24.80 -1.42
CA LYS A 137 26.41 26.25 -1.68
C LYS A 137 25.03 26.80 -1.29
N VAL A 138 23.94 26.12 -1.62
CA VAL A 138 22.59 26.55 -1.25
C VAL A 138 22.41 26.58 0.27
N VAL A 139 22.91 25.56 0.97
CA VAL A 139 22.82 25.49 2.45
C VAL A 139 23.65 26.57 3.11
N ASP A 140 24.83 26.91 2.55
CA ASP A 140 25.69 27.96 3.07
C ASP A 140 25.08 29.36 2.89
N LEU A 141 24.20 29.58 1.91
CA LEU A 141 23.44 30.81 1.72
C LEU A 141 22.32 31.00 2.76
N ILE A 142 21.91 29.95 3.49
CA ILE A 142 20.83 30.05 4.46
C ILE A 142 21.31 30.77 5.73
N PRO A 143 20.69 31.90 6.12
CA PRO A 143 21.01 32.57 7.37
C PRO A 143 20.84 31.63 8.57
N LYS A 144 21.87 31.46 9.40
CA LYS A 144 21.91 30.45 10.47
C LYS A 144 20.70 30.50 11.41
N LYS A 145 20.27 31.69 11.85
CA LYS A 145 19.11 31.86 12.75
C LYS A 145 17.84 31.34 12.08
N LEU A 146 17.56 31.80 10.86
CA LEU A 146 16.39 31.35 10.08
C LEU A 146 16.46 29.86 9.80
N GLY A 147 17.65 29.36 9.40
CA GLY A 147 17.87 27.95 9.10
C GLY A 147 17.56 27.03 10.29
N TRP A 148 17.95 27.38 11.49
CA TRP A 148 17.63 26.59 12.69
C TRP A 148 16.14 26.61 13.03
N VAL A 149 15.45 27.75 12.87
CA VAL A 149 13.99 27.83 13.06
C VAL A 149 13.26 26.93 12.06
N LEU A 150 13.64 26.98 10.77
CA LEU A 150 13.05 26.13 9.73
C LEU A 150 13.33 24.65 9.99
N LEU A 151 14.57 24.28 10.36
CA LEU A 151 14.93 22.90 10.71
C LEU A 151 14.11 22.39 11.90
N GLY A 152 13.92 23.20 12.93
CA GLY A 152 13.08 22.85 14.08
C GLY A 152 11.63 22.58 13.65
N THR A 153 11.07 23.46 12.83
CA THR A 153 9.71 23.32 12.30
C THR A 153 9.57 22.08 11.41
N PHE A 154 10.48 21.88 10.45
CA PHE A 154 10.46 20.72 9.56
C PHE A 154 10.63 19.41 10.33
N SER A 155 11.53 19.41 11.36
CA SER A 155 11.72 18.22 12.19
C SER A 155 10.49 17.89 13.03
N ALA A 156 9.82 18.88 13.61
CA ALA A 156 8.59 18.68 14.35
C ALA A 156 7.47 18.11 13.46
N LEU A 157 7.28 18.69 12.26
CA LEU A 157 6.28 18.21 11.28
C LEU A 157 6.62 16.80 10.77
N TRP A 158 7.89 16.53 10.47
CA TRP A 158 8.34 15.22 10.00
C TRP A 158 8.17 14.13 11.06
N ILE A 159 8.52 14.43 12.33
CA ILE A 159 8.31 13.49 13.45
C ILE A 159 6.82 13.21 13.63
N ALA A 160 5.99 14.25 13.67
CA ALA A 160 4.54 14.09 13.81
C ALA A 160 3.95 13.24 12.66
N ASP A 161 4.35 13.50 11.41
CA ASP A 161 3.88 12.73 10.25
C ASP A 161 4.36 11.26 10.31
N ASN A 162 5.59 11.00 10.74
CA ASN A 162 6.08 9.63 10.96
C ASN A 162 5.26 8.90 12.03
N ILE A 163 4.96 9.54 13.16
CA ILE A 163 4.17 8.96 14.24
C ILE A 163 2.76 8.63 13.73
N ILE A 164 2.08 9.60 13.09
CA ILE A 164 0.73 9.41 12.55
C ILE A 164 0.72 8.28 11.53
N THR A 165 1.66 8.29 10.57
CA THR A 165 1.77 7.26 9.53
C THR A 165 2.03 5.89 10.13
N ALA A 166 2.96 5.77 11.07
CA ALA A 166 3.28 4.49 11.73
C ALA A 166 2.09 3.96 12.54
N MET A 167 1.37 4.83 13.27
CA MET A 167 0.16 4.44 14.00
C MET A 167 -0.94 3.92 13.07
N GLU A 168 -1.16 4.58 11.94
CA GLU A 168 -2.18 4.16 10.97
C GLU A 168 -1.78 2.87 10.26
N ILE A 169 -0.51 2.72 9.86
CA ILE A 169 -0.03 1.48 9.24
C ILE A 169 -0.14 0.29 10.21
N ARG A 170 0.11 0.47 11.49
CA ARG A 170 -0.06 -0.59 12.51
C ARG A 170 -1.50 -1.09 12.64
N LYS A 171 -2.50 -0.26 12.33
CA LYS A 171 -3.93 -0.66 12.32
C LYS A 171 -4.30 -1.47 11.08
N LEU A 172 -3.53 -1.34 10.00
CA LEU A 172 -3.84 -1.93 8.69
C LEU A 172 -3.95 -3.46 8.72
N PRO A 173 -3.03 -4.24 9.33
CA PRO A 173 -3.15 -5.69 9.39
C PRO A 173 -4.45 -6.15 10.06
N LYS A 174 -4.86 -5.52 11.17
CA LYS A 174 -6.14 -5.85 11.86
C LYS A 174 -7.34 -5.64 10.95
N LYS A 175 -7.36 -4.53 10.19
CA LYS A 175 -8.42 -4.25 9.23
C LYS A 175 -8.43 -5.28 8.08
N LEU A 176 -7.25 -5.66 7.58
CA LEU A 176 -7.12 -6.64 6.52
C LEU A 176 -7.58 -8.04 6.99
N HIS A 177 -7.16 -8.48 8.16
CA HIS A 177 -7.63 -9.75 8.76
C HIS A 177 -9.14 -9.77 8.99
N ALA A 178 -9.72 -8.65 9.48
CA ALA A 178 -11.17 -8.57 9.64
C ALA A 178 -11.92 -8.68 8.31
N LEU A 179 -11.42 -8.04 7.25
CA LEU A 179 -11.98 -8.17 5.90
C LEU A 179 -11.86 -9.59 5.36
N GLN A 180 -10.73 -10.26 5.58
CA GLN A 180 -10.53 -11.63 5.15
C GLN A 180 -11.46 -12.60 5.87
N ALA A 181 -11.60 -12.49 7.19
CA ALA A 181 -12.53 -13.31 7.96
C ALA A 181 -13.99 -13.16 7.51
N ILE A 182 -14.40 -11.95 7.11
CA ILE A 182 -15.73 -11.71 6.52
C ILE A 182 -15.87 -12.42 5.17
N GLU A 183 -14.86 -12.35 4.30
CA GLU A 183 -14.88 -13.01 3.00
C GLU A 183 -14.93 -14.54 3.12
N ASP A 184 -14.14 -15.11 4.03
CA ASP A 184 -14.14 -16.54 4.30
C ASP A 184 -15.53 -17.00 4.79
N SER A 185 -16.15 -16.20 5.67
CA SER A 185 -17.51 -16.44 6.15
C SER A 185 -18.56 -16.31 5.03
N LEU A 186 -18.41 -15.33 4.14
CA LEU A 186 -19.30 -15.16 2.98
C LEU A 186 -19.17 -16.31 1.99
N THR A 187 -17.98 -16.83 1.78
CA THR A 187 -17.72 -18.01 0.94
C THR A 187 -18.36 -19.23 1.54
N ALA A 188 -18.14 -19.50 2.84
CA ALA A 188 -18.76 -20.63 3.54
C ALA A 188 -20.30 -20.60 3.46
N ILE A 189 -20.91 -19.43 3.65
CA ILE A 189 -22.38 -19.28 3.50
C ILE A 189 -22.82 -19.54 2.05
N SER A 190 -22.04 -19.10 1.07
CA SER A 190 -22.37 -19.32 -0.34
C SER A 190 -22.27 -20.80 -0.72
N ASP A 191 -21.27 -21.51 -0.21
CA ASP A 191 -21.07 -22.93 -0.43
C ASP A 191 -22.19 -23.73 0.24
N GLU A 192 -22.58 -23.39 1.48
CA GLU A 192 -23.69 -24.04 2.20
C GLU A 192 -25.02 -23.87 1.47
N ILE A 193 -25.32 -22.66 0.95
CA ILE A 193 -26.50 -22.40 0.13
C ILE A 193 -26.46 -23.20 -1.19
N GLY A 194 -25.27 -23.26 -1.83
CA GLY A 194 -25.04 -23.97 -3.07
C GLY A 194 -25.25 -25.47 -2.91
N GLU A 195 -24.72 -26.08 -1.84
CA GLU A 195 -24.88 -27.48 -1.52
C GLU A 195 -26.36 -27.84 -1.25
N GLU A 196 -27.08 -27.00 -0.49
CA GLU A 196 -28.50 -27.18 -0.24
C GLU A 196 -29.32 -27.17 -1.53
N ILE A 197 -29.01 -26.25 -2.46
CA ILE A 197 -29.69 -26.20 -3.79
C ILE A 197 -29.38 -27.45 -4.59
N TYR A 198 -28.14 -27.95 -4.60
CA TYR A 198 -27.71 -29.13 -5.32
C TYR A 198 -28.44 -30.38 -4.79
N ILE A 199 -28.48 -30.57 -3.46
CA ILE A 199 -29.17 -31.70 -2.84
C ILE A 199 -30.67 -31.70 -3.18
N ARG A 200 -31.31 -30.51 -3.17
CA ARG A 200 -32.73 -30.40 -3.57
C ARG A 200 -32.97 -30.74 -5.04
N ALA A 201 -32.10 -30.25 -5.93
CA ALA A 201 -32.19 -30.52 -7.36
C ALA A 201 -32.00 -32.02 -7.66
N SER A 202 -31.02 -32.67 -7.00
CA SER A 202 -30.77 -34.11 -7.10
C SER A 202 -31.95 -34.92 -6.60
N ASN A 203 -32.46 -34.63 -5.40
CA ASN A 203 -33.63 -35.33 -4.82
C ASN A 203 -34.90 -35.12 -5.64
N ALA A 204 -35.08 -33.98 -6.30
CA ALA A 204 -36.20 -33.73 -7.19
C ALA A 204 -36.12 -34.58 -8.47
N LYS A 205 -34.89 -34.80 -8.99
CA LYS A 205 -34.64 -35.67 -10.14
C LYS A 205 -34.91 -37.15 -9.82
N ASP A 206 -34.48 -37.61 -8.64
CA ASP A 206 -34.65 -39.02 -8.21
C ASP A 206 -36.10 -39.33 -7.87
N ARG A 207 -36.85 -38.37 -7.28
CA ARG A 207 -38.30 -38.52 -7.01
C ARG A 207 -39.17 -38.54 -8.26
N GLY A 208 -38.69 -38.03 -9.40
CA GLY A 208 -39.38 -38.16 -10.69
C GLY A 208 -39.44 -39.59 -11.22
N MET A 209 -38.71 -40.53 -10.61
CA MET A 209 -38.62 -41.93 -11.00
C MET A 209 -39.33 -42.90 -10.05
N GLU A 210 -39.72 -42.46 -8.82
CA GLU A 210 -40.43 -43.29 -7.85
C GLU A 210 -41.73 -42.63 -7.41
N VAL A 211 -42.78 -42.84 -8.15
CA VAL A 211 -44.16 -42.58 -7.70
C VAL A 211 -45.00 -43.84 -7.85
N TYR A 212 -45.43 -44.31 -6.75
CA TYR A 212 -46.67 -44.98 -6.37
C TYR A 212 -46.39 -46.04 -5.31
N THR A 213 -46.66 -45.70 -4.04
CA THR A 213 -47.51 -46.45 -3.15
C THR A 213 -47.42 -45.98 -1.69
N ASP A 214 -48.54 -45.66 -1.12
CA ASP A 214 -49.04 -45.90 0.25
C ASP A 214 -48.26 -45.39 1.51
N ALA A 215 -47.70 -44.19 1.49
CA ALA A 215 -47.25 -43.51 2.72
C ALA A 215 -47.66 -42.02 2.76
N LYS A 216 -48.90 -41.73 2.33
CA LYS A 216 -49.31 -40.38 1.90
C LYS A 216 -49.47 -39.34 3.02
N GLU A 217 -49.81 -39.69 4.25
CA GLU A 217 -50.09 -38.71 5.30
C GLU A 217 -48.89 -38.43 6.24
N LYS A 218 -48.23 -39.47 6.72
CA LYS A 218 -47.03 -39.30 7.58
C LYS A 218 -45.82 -38.76 6.80
N GLY A 219 -45.68 -39.14 5.52
CA GLY A 219 -44.63 -38.63 4.64
C GLY A 219 -44.82 -37.15 4.28
N ALA A 220 -46.06 -36.69 4.11
CA ALA A 220 -46.36 -35.28 3.82
C ALA A 220 -46.03 -34.36 4.99
N GLN A 221 -46.39 -34.69 6.22
CA GLN A 221 -46.07 -33.91 7.43
C GLN A 221 -44.57 -33.84 7.69
N ILE A 222 -43.84 -34.94 7.47
CA ILE A 222 -42.35 -34.93 7.62
C ILE A 222 -41.69 -34.10 6.50
N ALA A 223 -42.21 -34.16 5.28
CA ALA A 223 -41.72 -33.37 4.16
C ALA A 223 -41.99 -31.87 4.35
N GLU A 224 -43.17 -31.51 4.85
CA GLU A 224 -43.57 -30.14 5.18
C GLU A 224 -42.69 -29.56 6.29
N LYS A 225 -42.45 -30.26 7.39
CA LYS A 225 -41.59 -29.86 8.49
C LYS A 225 -40.13 -29.74 8.06
N ARG A 226 -39.65 -30.60 7.15
CA ARG A 226 -38.30 -30.50 6.55
C ARG A 226 -38.21 -29.29 5.62
N ALA A 227 -39.25 -29.01 4.84
CA ALA A 227 -39.28 -27.80 3.98
C ALA A 227 -39.31 -26.54 4.79
N GLU A 228 -40.08 -26.44 5.87
CA GLU A 228 -40.16 -25.32 6.78
C GLU A 228 -38.80 -25.07 7.47
N ASN A 229 -38.18 -26.12 8.03
CA ASN A 229 -36.85 -26.02 8.65
C ASN A 229 -35.79 -25.55 7.65
N SER A 230 -35.84 -26.00 6.41
CA SER A 230 -34.90 -25.58 5.37
C SER A 230 -35.10 -24.11 4.91
N LEU A 231 -36.35 -23.65 4.90
CA LEU A 231 -36.68 -22.23 4.62
C LEU A 231 -36.22 -21.36 5.76
N MET A 232 -36.41 -21.74 7.02
CA MET A 232 -35.87 -21.01 8.17
C MET A 232 -34.37 -20.94 8.14
N ARG A 233 -33.66 -22.06 7.93
CA ARG A 233 -32.19 -22.07 7.82
C ARG A 233 -31.68 -21.16 6.69
N ARG A 234 -32.34 -21.21 5.53
CA ARG A 234 -31.98 -20.36 4.39
C ARG A 234 -32.21 -18.88 4.69
N SER A 235 -33.31 -18.51 5.36
CA SER A 235 -33.57 -17.12 5.77
C SER A 235 -32.53 -16.63 6.77
N GLU A 236 -32.09 -17.47 7.70
CA GLU A 236 -31.03 -17.18 8.67
C GLU A 236 -29.67 -16.97 7.98
N LEU A 237 -29.29 -17.85 7.04
CA LEU A 237 -28.07 -17.70 6.24
C LEU A 237 -28.09 -16.44 5.40
N LEU A 238 -29.21 -16.08 4.79
CA LEU A 238 -29.35 -14.84 4.02
C LEU A 238 -29.28 -13.59 4.91
N ALA A 239 -29.90 -13.64 6.11
CA ALA A 239 -29.78 -12.57 7.10
C ALA A 239 -28.33 -12.38 7.54
N ARG A 240 -27.65 -13.46 7.89
CA ARG A 240 -26.21 -13.42 8.27
C ARG A 240 -25.33 -12.92 7.14
N ARG A 241 -25.61 -13.33 5.89
CA ARG A 241 -24.92 -12.83 4.70
C ARG A 241 -25.10 -11.31 4.56
N SER A 242 -26.32 -10.80 4.74
CA SER A 242 -26.60 -9.36 4.63
C SER A 242 -25.89 -8.55 5.71
N GLU A 243 -25.83 -9.04 6.95
CA GLU A 243 -25.07 -8.43 8.05
C GLU A 243 -23.57 -8.39 7.74
N LEU A 244 -22.98 -9.48 7.26
CA LEU A 244 -21.57 -9.53 6.88
C LEU A 244 -21.25 -8.59 5.73
N LEU A 245 -22.14 -8.48 4.72
CA LEU A 245 -21.98 -7.53 3.63
C LEU A 245 -22.02 -6.08 4.14
N GLN A 246 -22.94 -5.75 5.03
CA GLN A 246 -23.02 -4.43 5.66
C GLN A 246 -21.74 -4.13 6.44
N ARG A 247 -21.27 -5.05 7.27
CA ARG A 247 -20.02 -4.89 8.03
C ARG A 247 -18.80 -4.74 7.13
N ARG A 248 -18.75 -5.47 6.00
CA ARG A 248 -17.71 -5.31 4.97
C ARG A 248 -17.73 -3.89 4.41
N GLU A 249 -18.89 -3.37 4.02
CA GLU A 249 -19.04 -2.01 3.48
C GLU A 249 -18.68 -0.94 4.52
N GLU A 250 -19.02 -1.12 5.79
CA GLU A 250 -18.61 -0.24 6.88
C GLU A 250 -17.09 -0.19 7.02
N LEU A 251 -16.42 -1.36 7.05
CA LEU A 251 -14.96 -1.45 7.13
C LEU A 251 -14.27 -0.83 5.91
N LEU A 252 -14.79 -1.05 4.71
CA LEU A 252 -14.27 -0.45 3.48
C LEU A 252 -14.60 1.04 3.40
N GLY A 253 -15.76 1.45 3.89
CA GLY A 253 -16.23 2.84 3.90
C GLY A 253 -15.47 3.75 4.85
N GLN A 254 -14.86 3.21 5.90
CA GLN A 254 -13.98 3.97 6.79
C GLN A 254 -12.78 4.49 5.99
N ARG A 255 -12.87 5.78 5.61
CA ARG A 255 -11.82 6.44 4.84
C ARG A 255 -10.56 6.55 5.67
N ASN A 256 -9.50 5.89 5.22
CA ASN A 256 -8.17 6.08 5.76
C ASN A 256 -7.22 6.47 4.61
N ILE A 257 -6.87 7.75 4.58
CA ILE A 257 -6.03 8.34 3.52
C ILE A 257 -4.67 7.66 3.46
N VAL A 258 -4.12 7.30 4.61
CA VAL A 258 -2.81 6.63 4.71
C VAL A 258 -2.89 5.22 4.10
N HIS A 259 -3.93 4.44 4.43
CA HIS A 259 -4.12 3.09 3.88
C HIS A 259 -4.33 3.10 2.36
N GLU A 260 -5.17 4.03 1.86
CA GLU A 260 -5.40 4.20 0.42
C GLU A 260 -4.10 4.57 -0.32
N ARG A 261 -3.31 5.47 0.28
CA ARG A 261 -2.03 5.92 -0.27
C ARG A 261 -1.02 4.77 -0.31
N ILE A 262 -0.82 4.04 0.79
CA ILE A 262 0.12 2.92 0.87
C ILE A 262 -0.26 1.81 -0.13
N ALA A 263 -1.54 1.42 -0.21
CA ALA A 263 -2.00 0.43 -1.18
C ALA A 263 -1.78 0.87 -2.64
N GLN A 264 -1.78 2.18 -2.91
CA GLN A 264 -1.52 2.73 -4.23
C GLN A 264 -0.01 2.86 -4.53
N ALA A 265 0.77 3.24 -3.51
CA ALA A 265 2.21 3.50 -3.65
C ALA A 265 3.04 2.22 -3.79
N PHE A 266 2.61 1.14 -3.16
CA PHE A 266 3.37 -0.11 -3.09
C PHE A 266 2.56 -1.29 -3.66
N PRO A 267 2.58 -1.49 -5.00
CA PRO A 267 1.83 -2.57 -5.65
C PRO A 267 2.21 -3.97 -5.17
N ALA A 268 3.47 -4.19 -4.78
CA ALA A 268 3.95 -5.49 -4.28
C ALA A 268 3.19 -5.96 -3.03
N LEU A 269 2.71 -5.04 -2.18
CA LEU A 269 1.87 -5.38 -1.02
C LEU A 269 0.53 -6.00 -1.43
N ARG A 270 0.02 -5.76 -2.64
CA ARG A 270 -1.23 -6.34 -3.16
C ARG A 270 -1.02 -7.76 -3.67
N GLU A 271 0.22 -8.07 -4.10
CA GLU A 271 0.63 -9.39 -4.58
C GLU A 271 1.17 -10.28 -3.45
N GLY A 272 1.30 -9.73 -2.23
CA GLY A 272 1.77 -10.43 -1.04
C GLY A 272 0.87 -11.63 -0.67
N LYS A 273 1.47 -12.72 -0.20
CA LYS A 273 0.77 -13.96 0.12
C LYS A 273 -0.17 -13.81 1.32
N THR A 274 0.22 -12.97 2.29
CA THR A 274 -0.49 -12.84 3.57
C THR A 274 -1.63 -11.84 3.50
N ASN A 275 -1.38 -10.64 2.98
CA ASN A 275 -2.34 -9.54 3.01
C ASN A 275 -2.81 -9.09 1.60
N GLY A 276 -2.25 -9.65 0.54
CA GLY A 276 -2.47 -9.23 -0.85
C GLY A 276 -3.94 -9.13 -1.26
N PRO A 277 -4.78 -10.16 -1.04
CA PRO A 277 -6.19 -10.12 -1.44
C PRO A 277 -6.98 -8.98 -0.76
N ALA A 278 -6.71 -8.73 0.52
CA ALA A 278 -7.37 -7.66 1.27
C ALA A 278 -6.87 -6.26 0.85
N PHE A 279 -5.57 -6.11 0.57
CA PHE A 279 -5.01 -4.88 -0.01
C PHE A 279 -5.60 -4.57 -1.39
N THR A 280 -5.78 -5.58 -2.23
CA THR A 280 -6.41 -5.42 -3.55
C THR A 280 -7.83 -4.88 -3.42
N ARG A 281 -8.63 -5.44 -2.52
CA ARG A 281 -10.01 -4.96 -2.25
C ARG A 281 -10.06 -3.52 -1.75
N VAL A 282 -9.19 -3.16 -0.80
CA VAL A 282 -9.10 -1.77 -0.31
C VAL A 282 -8.75 -0.81 -1.46
N HIS A 283 -7.82 -1.22 -2.32
CA HIS A 283 -7.43 -0.43 -3.49
C HIS A 283 -8.55 -0.27 -4.50
N GLU A 284 -9.24 -1.35 -4.87
CA GLU A 284 -10.38 -1.34 -5.80
C GLU A 284 -11.53 -0.48 -5.27
N HIS A 285 -11.86 -0.60 -3.99
CA HIS A 285 -12.90 0.21 -3.36
C HIS A 285 -12.54 1.70 -3.39
N ALA A 286 -11.29 2.05 -3.10
CA ALA A 286 -10.81 3.42 -3.20
C ALA A 286 -10.89 3.95 -4.64
N GLN A 287 -10.58 3.11 -5.64
CA GLN A 287 -10.70 3.49 -7.06
C GLN A 287 -12.16 3.72 -7.49
N ARG A 288 -13.07 2.82 -7.13
CA ARG A 288 -14.53 2.97 -7.40
C ARG A 288 -15.06 4.28 -6.81
N ARG A 289 -14.69 4.62 -5.57
CA ARG A 289 -15.08 5.89 -4.93
C ARG A 289 -14.55 7.10 -5.70
N LYS A 290 -13.30 7.08 -6.18
CA LYS A 290 -12.73 8.16 -6.99
C LYS A 290 -13.46 8.32 -8.32
N GLN A 291 -13.83 7.22 -8.97
CA GLN A 291 -14.61 7.24 -10.22
C GLN A 291 -16.02 7.82 -10.00
N LEU A 292 -16.70 7.39 -8.93
CA LEU A 292 -18.02 7.88 -8.56
C LEU A 292 -17.99 9.39 -8.27
N ALA A 293 -16.98 9.85 -7.52
CA ALA A 293 -16.80 11.27 -7.22
C ALA A 293 -16.53 12.11 -8.48
N LYS A 294 -15.77 11.56 -9.46
CA LYS A 294 -15.57 12.23 -10.77
C LYS A 294 -16.88 12.31 -11.55
N ALA A 295 -17.65 11.22 -11.61
CA ALA A 295 -18.94 11.19 -12.31
C ALA A 295 -19.94 12.17 -11.69
N LEU A 296 -20.02 12.23 -10.37
CA LEU A 296 -20.88 13.19 -9.66
C LEU A 296 -20.47 14.64 -9.93
N LYS A 297 -19.16 14.94 -9.93
CA LYS A 297 -18.65 16.27 -10.28
C LYS A 297 -18.97 16.66 -11.73
N ALA A 298 -18.83 15.72 -12.67
CA ALA A 298 -19.17 15.95 -14.08
C ALA A 298 -20.65 16.24 -14.24
N LYS A 299 -21.52 15.44 -13.61
CA LYS A 299 -22.98 15.64 -13.63
C LYS A 299 -23.39 16.97 -12.98
N ALA A 300 -22.76 17.35 -11.86
CA ALA A 300 -22.99 18.64 -11.23
C ALA A 300 -22.60 19.83 -12.11
N ARG A 301 -21.47 19.71 -12.87
CA ARG A 301 -21.07 20.74 -13.85
C ARG A 301 -22.06 20.84 -14.99
N GLU A 302 -22.51 19.71 -15.53
CA GLU A 302 -23.52 19.68 -16.61
C GLU A 302 -24.84 20.34 -16.18
N LEU A 303 -25.34 20.02 -14.97
CA LEU A 303 -26.53 20.64 -14.40
C LEU A 303 -26.37 22.15 -14.20
N LYS A 304 -25.19 22.60 -13.75
CA LYS A 304 -24.89 24.02 -13.58
C LYS A 304 -24.87 24.77 -14.92
N ASN A 305 -24.30 24.15 -15.98
CA ASN A 305 -24.29 24.73 -17.32
C ASN A 305 -25.72 24.82 -17.89
N LYS A 306 -26.52 23.75 -17.77
CA LYS A 306 -27.94 23.75 -18.21
C LYS A 306 -28.79 24.78 -17.45
N ALA A 307 -28.47 25.06 -16.19
CA ALA A 307 -29.16 26.11 -15.43
C ALA A 307 -28.78 27.51 -15.90
N LYS A 308 -27.53 27.70 -16.34
CA LYS A 308 -27.02 28.98 -16.87
C LYS A 308 -27.54 29.29 -18.27
N ASP A 309 -27.81 28.26 -19.07
CA ASP A 309 -28.36 28.43 -20.45
C ASP A 309 -29.89 28.69 -20.44
N ARG A 310 -30.55 28.57 -19.27
CA ARG A 310 -31.97 28.81 -19.08
C ARG A 310 -32.29 30.16 -18.39
N SER A 311 -31.25 30.84 -17.92
CA SER A 311 -31.34 32.20 -17.32
C SER A 311 -30.91 33.25 -18.34
#